data_a4fd147e49d2f31c576812b5df59c734
#
_entry.id   a4fd147e49d2f31c576812b5df59c734
#
_cell.length_a   1.000
_cell.length_b   1.000
_cell.length_c   1.000
_cell.angle_alpha   90.00
_cell.angle_beta   90.00
_cell.angle_gamma   90.00
#
_symmetry.space_group_name_H-M   'P 1'
#
loop_
_entity.id
_entity.type
_entity.pdbx_description
1 polymer ?
#
loop_
_entity_poly.entity_id
_entity_poly.type
_entity_poly.pdbx_seq_one_letter_code
_entity_poly.pdbx_strand_id
1 'polypeptide(L)'
;MKFGVLVFPGSNCDHDAYWTVQQVARQPVTFLWHEAHDLENCDAIIVPGGFAYGDYLRTGAIAKFSPVMASVKKFADAGGLVLGICNGFQILCEAGLLPGALMRNVGLKYICKPVQVRVETTDTPFTNACRQGEVLTIPIGHMEGNYFCDPSTLAELQRDSRIVFRYSAPDGRITPGANPNGSLDNIAGICSPGRNVLGMMPHPERAAEPELGGTDGFKVFQSLVGTMVAR
;
A
#
# COMPACT_ATOMS: atom_id res chain seq x y z
N MET A 1 16.53 -9.12 -5.63
CA MET A 1 15.57 -8.96 -4.52
C MET A 1 14.45 -9.96 -4.72
N LYS A 2 14.18 -10.86 -3.75
CA LYS A 2 13.08 -11.82 -3.83
C LYS A 2 11.84 -11.26 -3.15
N PHE A 3 10.71 -11.25 -3.84
CA PHE A 3 9.42 -10.78 -3.31
C PHE A 3 8.53 -11.95 -2.90
N GLY A 4 7.78 -11.77 -1.81
CA GLY A 4 6.66 -12.63 -1.43
C GLY A 4 5.35 -11.89 -1.57
N VAL A 5 4.40 -12.44 -2.33
CA VAL A 5 3.04 -11.89 -2.44
C VAL A 5 2.11 -12.77 -1.64
N LEU A 6 1.44 -12.20 -0.63
CA LEU A 6 0.50 -12.94 0.20
C LEU A 6 -0.75 -13.30 -0.60
N VAL A 7 -1.29 -14.48 -0.32
CA VAL A 7 -2.56 -14.96 -0.90
C VAL A 7 -3.51 -15.30 0.24
N PHE A 8 -4.60 -14.56 0.34
CA PHE A 8 -5.69 -14.84 1.26
C PHE A 8 -6.92 -15.39 0.51
N PRO A 9 -7.78 -16.16 1.14
CA PRO A 9 -9.08 -16.47 0.56
C PRO A 9 -9.81 -15.18 0.18
N GLY A 10 -10.13 -15.01 -1.12
CA GLY A 10 -10.79 -13.80 -1.64
C GLY A 10 -9.87 -12.63 -2.01
N SER A 11 -8.54 -12.71 -1.84
CA SER A 11 -7.64 -11.76 -2.50
C SER A 11 -7.72 -11.96 -4.02
N ASN A 12 -7.70 -10.87 -4.78
CA ASN A 12 -7.81 -10.94 -6.25
C ASN A 12 -6.81 -10.02 -6.98
N CYS A 13 -6.01 -9.24 -6.26
CA CYS A 13 -4.95 -8.40 -6.82
C CYS A 13 -3.55 -8.98 -6.57
N ASP A 14 -3.48 -10.19 -6.02
CA ASP A 14 -2.24 -10.93 -5.79
C ASP A 14 -1.52 -11.26 -7.10
N HIS A 15 -2.26 -11.72 -8.11
CA HIS A 15 -1.71 -11.99 -9.44
C HIS A 15 -1.24 -10.71 -10.15
N ASP A 16 -1.92 -9.57 -9.99
CA ASP A 16 -1.48 -8.29 -10.56
C ASP A 16 -0.14 -7.85 -9.93
N ALA A 17 -0.03 -7.97 -8.61
CA ALA A 17 1.22 -7.68 -7.90
C ALA A 17 2.34 -8.65 -8.29
N TYR A 18 2.04 -9.95 -8.38
CA TYR A 18 2.99 -10.97 -8.83
C TYR A 18 3.49 -10.68 -10.25
N TRP A 19 2.57 -10.39 -11.18
CA TRP A 19 2.88 -10.03 -12.56
C TRP A 19 3.81 -8.82 -12.62
N THR A 20 3.46 -7.75 -11.91
CA THR A 20 4.26 -6.53 -11.89
C THR A 20 5.68 -6.79 -11.41
N VAL A 21 5.85 -7.58 -10.33
CA VAL A 21 7.18 -7.93 -9.83
C VAL A 21 7.94 -8.79 -10.84
N GLN A 22 7.31 -9.84 -11.36
CA GLN A 22 7.98 -10.80 -12.23
C GLN A 22 8.25 -10.25 -13.63
N GLN A 23 7.24 -9.65 -14.26
CA GLN A 23 7.33 -9.28 -15.68
C GLN A 23 7.81 -7.85 -15.89
N VAL A 24 7.43 -6.92 -15.02
CA VAL A 24 7.78 -5.50 -15.18
C VAL A 24 9.05 -5.17 -14.41
N ALA A 25 9.12 -5.49 -13.12
CA ALA A 25 10.30 -5.24 -12.29
C ALA A 25 11.42 -6.27 -12.50
N ARG A 26 11.16 -7.39 -13.18
CA ARG A 26 12.12 -8.47 -13.46
C ARG A 26 12.80 -9.02 -12.21
N GLN A 27 12.04 -9.19 -11.14
CA GLN A 27 12.53 -9.72 -9.87
C GLN A 27 11.94 -11.12 -9.58
N PRO A 28 12.68 -11.99 -8.88
CA PRO A 28 12.14 -13.23 -8.34
C PRO A 28 10.95 -12.95 -7.42
N VAL A 29 9.90 -13.73 -7.57
CA VAL A 29 8.68 -13.60 -6.77
C VAL A 29 8.05 -14.96 -6.50
N THR A 30 7.44 -15.11 -5.33
CA THR A 30 6.71 -16.32 -4.92
C THR A 30 5.38 -15.92 -4.29
N PHE A 31 4.38 -16.79 -4.39
CA PHE A 31 3.17 -16.67 -3.60
C PHE A 31 3.36 -17.26 -2.21
N LEU A 32 2.86 -16.57 -1.21
CA LEU A 32 2.86 -17.03 0.18
C LEU A 32 1.41 -17.19 0.65
N TRP A 33 1.01 -18.44 0.86
CA TRP A 33 -0.34 -18.77 1.29
C TRP A 33 -0.61 -18.29 2.72
N HIS A 34 -1.81 -17.84 3.02
CA HIS A 34 -2.16 -17.24 4.32
C HIS A 34 -1.90 -18.14 5.54
N GLU A 35 -1.86 -19.46 5.36
CA GLU A 35 -1.51 -20.43 6.41
C GLU A 35 -0.01 -20.69 6.54
N ALA A 36 0.82 -20.12 5.65
CA ALA A 36 2.26 -20.27 5.74
C ALA A 36 2.83 -19.62 7.00
N HIS A 37 3.86 -20.25 7.57
CA HIS A 37 4.63 -19.73 8.70
C HIS A 37 6.02 -19.23 8.28
N ASP A 38 6.46 -19.56 7.06
CA ASP A 38 7.75 -19.17 6.50
C ASP A 38 7.51 -18.17 5.36
N LEU A 39 8.37 -17.15 5.29
CA LEU A 39 8.38 -16.15 4.23
C LEU A 39 9.39 -16.49 3.11
N GLU A 40 9.89 -17.73 3.07
CA GLU A 40 10.75 -18.29 2.02
C GLU A 40 11.97 -17.42 1.67
N ASN A 41 12.60 -16.82 2.68
CA ASN A 41 13.73 -15.90 2.52
C ASN A 41 13.46 -14.72 1.56
N CYS A 42 12.23 -14.20 1.57
CA CYS A 42 11.89 -13.01 0.81
C CYS A 42 12.52 -11.76 1.43
N ASP A 43 12.97 -10.84 0.57
CA ASP A 43 13.54 -9.55 0.94
C ASP A 43 12.46 -8.48 1.11
N ALA A 44 11.31 -8.65 0.45
CA ALA A 44 10.15 -7.77 0.56
C ALA A 44 8.85 -8.57 0.48
N ILE A 45 7.83 -8.14 1.23
CA ILE A 45 6.51 -8.73 1.26
C ILE A 45 5.49 -7.75 0.71
N ILE A 46 4.61 -8.24 -0.17
CA ILE A 46 3.44 -7.50 -0.65
C ILE A 46 2.19 -8.12 -0.04
N VAL A 47 1.43 -7.31 0.68
CA VAL A 47 0.07 -7.63 1.13
C VAL A 47 -0.88 -7.02 0.10
N PRO A 48 -1.46 -7.84 -0.80
CA PRO A 48 -2.14 -7.35 -1.98
C PRO A 48 -3.53 -6.79 -1.67
N GLY A 49 -4.10 -6.13 -2.68
CA GLY A 49 -5.49 -5.74 -2.69
C GLY A 49 -6.45 -6.92 -2.90
N GLY A 50 -7.73 -6.65 -2.79
CA GLY A 50 -8.80 -7.61 -2.96
C GLY A 50 -9.84 -7.54 -1.86
N PHE A 51 -10.44 -8.68 -1.55
CA PHE A 51 -11.50 -8.84 -0.55
C PHE A 51 -11.16 -10.03 0.35
N ALA A 52 -10.05 -9.93 1.09
CA ALA A 52 -9.57 -11.01 1.95
C ALA A 52 -10.66 -11.49 2.92
N TYR A 53 -10.97 -12.79 2.86
CA TYR A 53 -12.08 -13.43 3.59
C TYR A 53 -13.45 -12.79 3.33
N GLY A 54 -13.66 -12.21 2.13
CA GLY A 54 -14.92 -11.58 1.74
C GLY A 54 -15.26 -10.32 2.53
N ASP A 55 -14.29 -9.69 3.19
CA ASP A 55 -14.46 -8.52 4.06
C ASP A 55 -15.47 -8.72 5.20
N TYR A 56 -15.71 -9.98 5.60
CA TYR A 56 -16.58 -10.27 6.73
C TYR A 56 -16.12 -9.55 8.00
N LEU A 57 -17.07 -9.08 8.81
CA LEU A 57 -16.94 -8.18 9.95
C LEU A 57 -16.57 -6.75 9.51
N ARG A 58 -15.40 -6.56 8.95
CA ARG A 58 -14.86 -5.37 8.25
C ARG A 58 -13.61 -5.74 7.47
N THR A 59 -13.22 -4.90 6.54
CA THR A 59 -12.05 -5.12 5.69
C THR A 59 -10.78 -5.38 6.50
N GLY A 60 -10.07 -6.47 6.18
CA GLY A 60 -8.82 -6.86 6.84
C GLY A 60 -8.94 -7.51 8.22
N ALA A 61 -10.13 -7.45 8.86
CA ALA A 61 -10.29 -7.86 10.27
C ALA A 61 -10.01 -9.36 10.51
N ILE A 62 -10.33 -10.23 9.57
CA ILE A 62 -10.06 -11.67 9.69
C ILE A 62 -8.64 -11.98 9.22
N ALA A 63 -8.18 -11.35 8.15
CA ALA A 63 -6.87 -11.61 7.56
C ALA A 63 -5.71 -11.41 8.55
N LYS A 64 -5.81 -10.45 9.48
CA LYS A 64 -4.79 -10.21 10.50
C LYS A 64 -4.48 -11.43 11.39
N PHE A 65 -5.41 -12.37 11.52
CA PHE A 65 -5.24 -13.60 12.31
C PHE A 65 -4.64 -14.75 11.51
N SER A 66 -4.42 -14.59 10.21
CA SER A 66 -3.77 -15.61 9.39
C SER A 66 -2.35 -15.87 9.89
N PRO A 67 -1.89 -17.14 9.94
CA PRO A 67 -0.56 -17.50 10.41
C PRO A 67 0.56 -16.70 9.76
N VAL A 68 0.49 -16.46 8.45
CA VAL A 68 1.48 -15.68 7.70
C VAL A 68 1.66 -14.26 8.25
N MET A 69 0.60 -13.64 8.77
CA MET A 69 0.68 -12.27 9.33
C MET A 69 1.52 -12.19 10.61
N ALA A 70 1.60 -13.27 11.40
CA ALA A 70 2.52 -13.34 12.53
C ALA A 70 3.99 -13.31 12.08
N SER A 71 4.29 -13.99 10.96
CA SER A 71 5.62 -13.97 10.33
C SER A 71 5.93 -12.63 9.68
N VAL A 72 4.95 -12.02 8.99
CA VAL A 72 5.08 -10.67 8.42
C VAL A 72 5.35 -9.63 9.50
N LYS A 73 4.66 -9.73 10.66
CA LYS A 73 4.92 -8.82 11.78
C LYS A 73 6.37 -8.93 12.28
N LYS A 74 6.86 -10.15 12.53
CA LYS A 74 8.26 -10.36 12.95
C LYS A 74 9.25 -9.85 11.90
N PHE A 75 8.96 -10.08 10.63
CA PHE A 75 9.76 -9.60 9.52
C PHE A 75 9.82 -8.06 9.48
N ALA A 76 8.68 -7.39 9.62
CA ALA A 76 8.60 -5.93 9.67
C ALA A 76 9.33 -5.37 10.90
N ASP A 77 9.14 -5.97 12.08
CA ASP A 77 9.82 -5.56 13.32
C ASP A 77 11.35 -5.71 13.21
N ALA A 78 11.84 -6.64 12.38
CA ALA A 78 13.26 -6.80 12.06
C ALA A 78 13.77 -5.87 10.94
N GLY A 79 12.94 -4.94 10.45
CA GLY A 79 13.28 -3.99 9.38
C GLY A 79 13.03 -4.48 7.95
N GLY A 80 12.35 -5.63 7.80
CA GLY A 80 11.94 -6.16 6.51
C GLY A 80 10.94 -5.25 5.79
N LEU A 81 10.99 -5.20 4.46
CA LEU A 81 10.17 -4.31 3.64
C LEU A 81 8.77 -4.89 3.41
N VAL A 82 7.73 -4.14 3.76
CA VAL A 82 6.33 -4.57 3.60
C VAL A 82 5.52 -3.49 2.87
N LEU A 83 4.89 -3.86 1.76
CA LEU A 83 3.99 -3.00 1.00
C LEU A 83 2.56 -3.55 1.10
N GLY A 84 1.64 -2.77 1.68
CA GLY A 84 0.20 -3.06 1.69
C GLY A 84 -0.55 -2.22 0.69
N ILE A 85 -1.25 -2.87 -0.24
CA ILE A 85 -2.01 -2.22 -1.32
C ILE A 85 -3.50 -2.40 -1.08
N CYS A 86 -4.27 -1.31 -1.02
CA CYS A 86 -5.74 -1.31 -0.87
C CYS A 86 -6.18 -2.18 0.33
N ASN A 87 -6.75 -3.37 0.12
CA ASN A 87 -7.07 -4.31 1.19
C ASN A 87 -5.84 -4.68 2.04
N GLY A 88 -4.65 -4.73 1.45
CA GLY A 88 -3.39 -4.91 2.18
C GLY A 88 -3.11 -3.78 3.17
N PHE A 89 -3.39 -2.52 2.82
CA PHE A 89 -3.29 -1.40 3.76
C PHE A 89 -4.28 -1.54 4.92
N GLN A 90 -5.51 -1.94 4.64
CA GLN A 90 -6.53 -2.23 5.66
C GLN A 90 -6.04 -3.32 6.62
N ILE A 91 -5.48 -4.41 6.10
CA ILE A 91 -4.91 -5.52 6.89
C ILE A 91 -3.74 -5.03 7.76
N LEU A 92 -2.84 -4.19 7.22
CA LEU A 92 -1.71 -3.64 7.99
C LEU A 92 -2.18 -2.76 9.16
N CYS A 93 -3.24 -1.95 8.97
CA CYS A 93 -3.85 -1.20 10.07
C CYS A 93 -4.49 -2.14 11.12
N GLU A 94 -5.27 -3.12 10.68
CA GLU A 94 -5.91 -4.10 11.58
C GLU A 94 -4.90 -4.95 12.35
N ALA A 95 -3.74 -5.23 11.75
CA ALA A 95 -2.64 -5.97 12.39
C ALA A 95 -1.77 -5.10 13.32
N GLY A 96 -2.02 -3.78 13.38
CA GLY A 96 -1.24 -2.84 14.19
C GLY A 96 0.17 -2.56 13.66
N LEU A 97 0.43 -2.85 12.39
CA LEU A 97 1.68 -2.50 11.70
C LEU A 97 1.69 -1.04 11.23
N LEU A 98 0.51 -0.48 10.99
CA LEU A 98 0.30 0.93 10.68
C LEU A 98 -0.81 1.48 11.60
N PRO A 99 -0.75 2.77 12.00
CA PRO A 99 -1.77 3.37 12.84
C PRO A 99 -3.03 3.73 12.05
N GLY A 100 -4.15 3.93 12.77
CA GLY A 100 -5.41 4.35 12.17
C GLY A 100 -6.25 3.19 11.63
N ALA A 101 -7.25 3.52 10.82
CA ALA A 101 -8.18 2.57 10.22
C ALA A 101 -8.69 3.09 8.88
N LEU A 102 -9.15 2.19 8.01
CA LEU A 102 -9.83 2.52 6.77
C LEU A 102 -11.35 2.37 6.98
N MET A 103 -12.06 3.48 6.87
CA MET A 103 -13.51 3.56 7.03
C MET A 103 -14.21 3.52 5.66
N ARG A 104 -15.53 3.36 5.68
CA ARG A 104 -16.34 3.50 4.44
C ARG A 104 -16.15 4.88 3.83
N ASN A 105 -16.10 4.90 2.50
CA ASN A 105 -16.09 6.14 1.74
C ASN A 105 -17.28 7.02 2.17
N VAL A 106 -17.08 8.32 2.29
CA VAL A 106 -18.15 9.26 2.71
C VAL A 106 -19.39 9.21 1.81
N GLY A 107 -19.20 8.86 0.52
CA GLY A 107 -20.31 8.71 -0.43
C GLY A 107 -21.04 7.36 -0.35
N LEU A 108 -20.64 6.44 0.55
CA LEU A 108 -21.17 5.08 0.72
C LEU A 108 -21.24 4.27 -0.59
N LYS A 109 -20.35 4.57 -1.53
CA LYS A 109 -20.26 3.91 -2.84
C LYS A 109 -18.88 3.36 -3.09
N TYR A 110 -18.83 2.25 -3.82
CA TYR A 110 -17.58 1.76 -4.40
C TYR A 110 -17.06 2.77 -5.43
N ILE A 111 -15.78 3.11 -5.34
CA ILE A 111 -15.12 4.05 -6.24
C ILE A 111 -14.05 3.28 -7.00
N CYS A 112 -14.16 3.29 -8.34
CA CYS A 112 -13.18 2.70 -9.25
C CYS A 112 -12.84 3.73 -10.33
N LYS A 113 -11.66 4.35 -10.21
CA LYS A 113 -11.18 5.37 -11.16
C LYS A 113 -9.70 5.67 -10.97
N PRO A 114 -9.02 6.23 -11.99
CA PRO A 114 -7.72 6.88 -11.78
C PRO A 114 -7.85 8.07 -10.83
N VAL A 115 -6.85 8.25 -9.97
CA VAL A 115 -6.71 9.41 -9.08
C VAL A 115 -5.29 9.93 -9.14
N GLN A 116 -5.12 11.22 -8.82
CA GLN A 116 -3.81 11.81 -8.66
C GLN A 116 -3.39 11.70 -7.19
N VAL A 117 -2.16 11.22 -6.97
CA VAL A 117 -1.53 11.23 -5.65
C VAL A 117 -0.22 11.98 -5.71
N ARG A 118 -0.03 12.90 -4.76
CA ARG A 118 1.22 13.64 -4.61
C ARG A 118 2.15 12.89 -3.66
N VAL A 119 3.41 12.77 -4.06
CA VAL A 119 4.49 12.23 -3.23
C VAL A 119 4.88 13.26 -2.19
N GLU A 120 4.65 12.98 -0.91
CA GLU A 120 4.95 13.91 0.20
C GLU A 120 6.38 13.75 0.71
N THR A 121 6.95 12.55 0.65
CA THR A 121 8.33 12.28 1.06
C THR A 121 8.97 11.26 0.13
N THR A 122 10.27 11.42 -0.12
CA THR A 122 11.10 10.47 -0.87
C THR A 122 12.08 9.72 0.03
N ASP A 123 12.05 10.02 1.32
CA ASP A 123 12.88 9.37 2.35
C ASP A 123 12.22 8.07 2.82
N THR A 124 11.87 7.20 1.86
CA THR A 124 11.37 5.84 2.13
C THR A 124 11.87 4.87 1.06
N PRO A 125 11.99 3.58 1.38
CA PRO A 125 12.29 2.54 0.39
C PRO A 125 11.29 2.45 -0.76
N PHE A 126 10.11 3.06 -0.62
CA PHE A 126 8.99 2.95 -1.55
C PHE A 126 8.87 4.16 -2.49
N THR A 127 9.62 5.24 -2.25
CA THR A 127 9.48 6.51 -2.98
C THR A 127 10.81 7.15 -3.38
N ASN A 128 11.93 6.48 -3.15
CA ASN A 128 13.27 7.01 -3.47
C ASN A 128 13.53 7.16 -4.99
N ALA A 129 12.74 6.53 -5.85
CA ALA A 129 12.75 6.73 -7.30
C ALA A 129 11.81 7.86 -7.76
N CYS A 130 11.07 8.47 -6.84
CA CYS A 130 10.18 9.60 -7.10
C CYS A 130 10.89 10.92 -6.78
N ARG A 131 10.23 12.03 -7.15
CA ARG A 131 10.58 13.38 -6.69
C ARG A 131 9.56 13.86 -5.67
N GLN A 132 10.00 14.58 -4.66
CA GLN A 132 9.08 15.20 -3.70
C GLN A 132 8.15 16.20 -4.43
N GLY A 133 6.86 16.14 -4.14
CA GLY A 133 5.84 16.92 -4.82
C GLY A 133 5.42 16.37 -6.18
N GLU A 134 6.01 15.27 -6.65
CA GLU A 134 5.61 14.63 -7.90
C GLU A 134 4.17 14.08 -7.80
N VAL A 135 3.40 14.28 -8.87
CA VAL A 135 2.03 13.77 -8.96
C VAL A 135 2.02 12.51 -9.80
N LEU A 136 1.51 11.43 -9.22
CA LEU A 136 1.37 10.14 -9.88
C LEU A 136 -0.11 9.87 -10.15
N THR A 137 -0.44 9.33 -11.33
CA THR A 137 -1.78 8.89 -11.67
C THR A 137 -1.88 7.38 -11.47
N ILE A 138 -2.62 6.96 -10.45
CA ILE A 138 -2.75 5.55 -10.04
C ILE A 138 -4.22 5.23 -9.79
N PRO A 139 -4.76 4.09 -10.26
CA PRO A 139 -6.15 3.75 -10.04
C PRO A 139 -6.45 3.36 -8.59
N ILE A 140 -7.67 3.63 -8.15
CA ILE A 140 -8.27 3.11 -6.91
C ILE A 140 -9.46 2.22 -7.24
N GLY A 141 -9.76 1.26 -6.33
CA GLY A 141 -10.93 0.38 -6.43
C GLY A 141 -11.36 -0.10 -5.04
N HIS A 142 -12.21 0.69 -4.33
CA HIS A 142 -12.57 0.37 -2.94
C HIS A 142 -13.90 0.99 -2.50
N MET A 143 -14.54 0.40 -1.49
CA MET A 143 -15.65 0.97 -0.73
C MET A 143 -15.18 1.53 0.63
N GLU A 144 -14.14 0.96 1.21
CA GLU A 144 -13.53 1.35 2.49
C GLU A 144 -12.10 1.85 2.26
N GLY A 145 -11.96 3.10 1.79
CA GLY A 145 -10.66 3.73 1.56
C GLY A 145 -10.46 5.03 2.34
N ASN A 146 -11.43 5.42 3.16
CA ASN A 146 -11.42 6.64 3.95
C ASN A 146 -10.52 6.45 5.18
N TYR A 147 -9.25 6.86 5.09
CA TYR A 147 -8.33 6.77 6.21
C TYR A 147 -8.74 7.70 7.36
N PHE A 148 -8.74 7.15 8.56
CA PHE A 148 -9.09 7.85 9.79
C PHE A 148 -8.11 7.50 10.91
N CYS A 149 -7.74 8.49 11.71
CA CYS A 149 -7.00 8.32 12.96
C CYS A 149 -7.37 9.42 13.94
N ASP A 150 -6.99 9.25 15.21
CA ASP A 150 -7.16 10.31 16.22
C ASP A 150 -6.22 11.49 15.96
N PRO A 151 -6.49 12.68 16.56
CA PRO A 151 -5.70 13.88 16.32
C PRO A 151 -4.22 13.76 16.74
N SER A 152 -3.91 12.99 17.78
CA SER A 152 -2.53 12.79 18.23
C SER A 152 -1.74 11.96 17.21
N THR A 153 -2.34 10.89 16.70
CA THR A 153 -1.76 10.08 15.62
C THR A 153 -1.54 10.90 14.35
N LEU A 154 -2.50 11.76 13.97
CA LEU A 154 -2.33 12.63 12.81
C LEU A 154 -1.15 13.58 13.00
N ALA A 155 -1.05 14.20 14.17
CA ALA A 155 0.05 15.12 14.48
C ALA A 155 1.42 14.41 14.45
N GLU A 156 1.51 13.14 14.89
CA GLU A 156 2.71 12.32 14.76
C GLU A 156 3.06 12.01 13.31
N LEU A 157 2.08 11.58 12.50
CA LEU A 157 2.28 11.30 11.08
C LEU A 157 2.80 12.53 10.32
N GLN A 158 2.27 13.72 10.65
CA GLN A 158 2.71 14.98 10.04
C GLN A 158 4.11 15.38 10.52
N ARG A 159 4.36 15.39 11.82
CA ARG A 159 5.64 15.77 12.43
C ARG A 159 6.80 14.90 11.91
N ASP A 160 6.57 13.60 11.81
CA ASP A 160 7.59 12.62 11.46
C ASP A 160 7.65 12.35 9.94
N SER A 161 6.91 13.13 9.12
CA SER A 161 6.84 13.01 7.65
C SER A 161 6.50 11.59 7.20
N ARG A 162 5.54 10.95 7.89
CA ARG A 162 5.10 9.57 7.64
C ARG A 162 3.87 9.47 6.73
N ILE A 163 3.29 10.60 6.34
CA ILE A 163 2.33 10.66 5.25
C ILE A 163 3.14 10.61 3.96
N VAL A 164 3.01 9.50 3.21
CA VAL A 164 3.81 9.24 2.00
C VAL A 164 3.12 9.75 0.75
N PHE A 165 1.80 9.55 0.68
CA PHE A 165 0.97 9.97 -0.44
C PHE A 165 -0.28 10.70 0.04
N ARG A 166 -0.65 11.79 -0.68
CA ARG A 166 -1.93 12.46 -0.53
C ARG A 166 -2.67 12.54 -1.86
N TYR A 167 -3.99 12.36 -1.82
CA TYR A 167 -4.84 12.68 -2.96
C TYR A 167 -4.70 14.15 -3.32
N SER A 168 -4.47 14.45 -4.58
CA SER A 168 -4.22 15.81 -5.08
C SER A 168 -5.00 16.12 -6.36
N ALA A 169 -5.09 17.38 -6.69
CA ALA A 169 -5.44 17.80 -8.04
C ALA A 169 -4.29 17.50 -9.02
N PRO A 170 -4.53 17.52 -10.35
CA PRO A 170 -3.49 17.27 -11.35
C PRO A 170 -2.27 18.20 -11.26
N ASP A 171 -2.45 19.39 -10.70
CA ASP A 171 -1.40 20.38 -10.47
C ASP A 171 -0.67 20.21 -9.11
N GLY A 172 -0.99 19.14 -8.38
CA GLY A 172 -0.38 18.78 -7.09
C GLY A 172 -0.99 19.51 -5.88
N ARG A 173 -2.00 20.37 -6.06
CA ARG A 173 -2.66 21.03 -4.92
C ARG A 173 -3.51 20.04 -4.13
N ILE A 174 -3.35 20.06 -2.81
CA ILE A 174 -4.19 19.30 -1.88
C ILE A 174 -5.45 20.11 -1.61
N THR A 175 -6.57 19.61 -2.12
CA THR A 175 -7.88 20.28 -1.98
C THR A 175 -8.95 19.27 -1.56
N PRO A 176 -10.03 19.70 -0.89
CA PRO A 176 -11.15 18.82 -0.58
C PRO A 176 -11.76 18.16 -1.82
N GLY A 177 -11.81 18.87 -2.96
CA GLY A 177 -12.35 18.35 -4.22
C GLY A 177 -11.51 17.25 -4.87
N ALA A 178 -10.22 17.16 -4.50
CA ALA A 178 -9.33 16.11 -4.96
C ALA A 178 -9.43 14.81 -4.11
N ASN A 179 -10.09 14.87 -2.96
CA ASN A 179 -10.27 13.75 -2.05
C ASN A 179 -11.44 12.87 -2.51
N PRO A 180 -11.19 11.65 -3.01
CA PRO A 180 -12.26 10.84 -3.59
C PRO A 180 -13.15 10.15 -2.55
N ASN A 181 -12.66 9.93 -1.33
CA ASN A 181 -13.27 9.00 -0.38
C ASN A 181 -13.48 9.58 1.03
N GLY A 182 -13.03 10.81 1.30
CA GLY A 182 -13.16 11.49 2.59
C GLY A 182 -12.01 11.22 3.56
N SER A 183 -10.91 10.65 3.09
CA SER A 183 -9.70 10.42 3.88
C SER A 183 -9.24 11.67 4.63
N LEU A 184 -8.95 11.51 5.91
CA LEU A 184 -8.40 12.57 6.75
C LEU A 184 -7.13 13.16 6.10
N ASP A 185 -7.04 14.49 6.01
CA ASP A 185 -5.89 15.23 5.44
C ASP A 185 -5.49 14.75 4.01
N ASN A 186 -6.49 14.28 3.23
CA ASN A 186 -6.30 13.68 1.89
C ASN A 186 -5.33 12.47 1.87
N ILE A 187 -5.09 11.81 2.99
CA ILE A 187 -4.13 10.71 3.09
C ILE A 187 -4.52 9.57 2.14
N ALA A 188 -3.59 9.23 1.24
CA ALA A 188 -3.70 8.10 0.33
C ALA A 188 -2.75 6.95 0.70
N GLY A 189 -1.71 7.25 1.52
CA GLY A 189 -0.77 6.25 2.01
C GLY A 189 0.13 6.80 3.10
N ILE A 190 0.49 5.92 4.05
CA ILE A 190 1.36 6.22 5.21
C ILE A 190 2.41 5.14 5.40
N CYS A 191 3.51 5.47 6.09
CA CYS A 191 4.52 4.49 6.49
C CYS A 191 4.67 4.34 8.00
N SER A 192 5.28 3.21 8.41
CA SER A 192 5.68 2.93 9.80
C SER A 192 6.77 3.91 10.27
N PRO A 193 7.02 4.01 11.60
CA PRO A 193 8.13 4.81 12.10
C PRO A 193 9.50 4.41 11.53
N GLY A 194 9.74 3.11 11.31
CA GLY A 194 10.95 2.59 10.68
C GLY A 194 11.00 2.77 9.16
N ARG A 195 9.95 3.34 8.54
CA ARG A 195 9.80 3.58 7.10
C ARG A 195 9.87 2.31 6.22
N ASN A 196 9.87 1.15 6.81
CA ASN A 196 9.98 -0.15 6.15
C ASN A 196 8.62 -0.83 5.88
N VAL A 197 7.53 -0.26 6.36
CA VAL A 197 6.16 -0.70 6.07
C VAL A 197 5.41 0.47 5.44
N LEU A 198 4.88 0.30 4.24
CA LEU A 198 4.01 1.26 3.55
C LEU A 198 2.63 0.64 3.35
N GLY A 199 1.57 1.39 3.67
CA GLY A 199 0.21 1.11 3.24
C GLY A 199 -0.30 2.22 2.34
N MET A 200 -0.93 1.86 1.22
CA MET A 200 -1.53 2.80 0.29
C MET A 200 -2.83 2.26 -0.32
N MET A 201 -3.83 3.13 -0.51
CA MET A 201 -5.10 2.74 -1.13
C MET A 201 -5.05 2.62 -2.66
N PRO A 202 -4.31 3.47 -3.40
CA PRO A 202 -4.12 3.30 -4.84
C PRO A 202 -3.36 2.01 -5.17
N HIS A 203 -3.61 1.46 -6.36
CA HIS A 203 -3.06 0.22 -6.88
C HIS A 203 -1.87 0.48 -7.83
N PRO A 204 -0.63 0.56 -7.32
CA PRO A 204 0.54 0.82 -8.15
C PRO A 204 0.80 -0.31 -9.16
N GLU A 205 0.42 -1.55 -8.85
CA GLU A 205 0.51 -2.71 -9.74
C GLU A 205 -0.38 -2.58 -10.98
N ARG A 206 -1.43 -1.76 -10.92
CA ARG A 206 -2.37 -1.49 -12.03
C ARG A 206 -2.03 -0.22 -12.82
N ALA A 207 -0.88 0.38 -12.55
CA ALA A 207 -0.31 1.50 -13.28
C ALA A 207 1.20 1.29 -13.44
N ALA A 208 1.61 0.07 -13.80
CA ALA A 208 3.01 -0.33 -13.87
C ALA A 208 3.52 -0.52 -15.31
N GLU A 209 2.63 -0.58 -16.28
CA GLU A 209 2.95 -0.78 -17.71
C GLU A 209 1.98 0.00 -18.61
N PRO A 210 2.41 0.40 -19.83
CA PRO A 210 1.61 1.25 -20.71
C PRO A 210 0.27 0.63 -21.09
N GLU A 211 0.20 -0.69 -21.20
CA GLU A 211 -0.99 -1.48 -21.57
C GLU A 211 -2.12 -1.31 -20.53
N LEU A 212 -1.77 -0.98 -19.28
CA LEU A 212 -2.73 -0.70 -18.21
C LEU A 212 -3.12 0.79 -18.14
N GLY A 213 -2.62 1.62 -19.07
CA GLY A 213 -2.96 3.04 -19.17
C GLY A 213 -2.01 3.98 -18.44
N GLY A 214 -0.89 3.49 -17.90
CA GLY A 214 0.13 4.32 -17.26
C GLY A 214 1.24 3.54 -16.57
N THR A 215 2.34 4.23 -16.28
CA THR A 215 3.53 3.63 -15.66
C THR A 215 3.92 4.30 -14.34
N ASP A 216 3.11 5.22 -13.84
CA ASP A 216 3.43 5.99 -12.63
C ASP A 216 3.53 5.10 -11.37
N GLY A 217 2.72 4.05 -11.30
CA GLY A 217 2.75 3.09 -10.19
C GLY A 217 4.04 2.27 -10.16
N PHE A 218 4.70 2.06 -11.31
CA PHE A 218 5.95 1.31 -11.35
C PHE A 218 7.06 1.96 -10.50
N LYS A 219 7.02 3.26 -10.28
CA LYS A 219 7.98 3.98 -9.44
C LYS A 219 8.05 3.45 -8.00
N VAL A 220 6.94 2.92 -7.46
CA VAL A 220 6.92 2.28 -6.13
C VAL A 220 7.76 0.99 -6.14
N PHE A 221 7.60 0.16 -7.16
CA PHE A 221 8.38 -1.08 -7.32
C PHE A 221 9.85 -0.78 -7.66
N GLN A 222 10.09 0.20 -8.51
CA GLN A 222 11.45 0.66 -8.83
C GLN A 222 12.19 1.17 -7.59
N SER A 223 11.48 1.88 -6.70
CA SER A 223 12.05 2.35 -5.43
C SER A 223 12.46 1.19 -4.53
N LEU A 224 11.59 0.17 -4.39
CA LEU A 224 11.89 -1.03 -3.61
C LEU A 224 13.13 -1.74 -4.13
N VAL A 225 13.19 -1.99 -5.45
CA VAL A 225 14.33 -2.65 -6.09
C VAL A 225 15.61 -1.83 -5.90
N GLY A 226 15.54 -0.51 -6.09
CA GLY A 226 16.67 0.41 -5.94
C GLY A 226 17.23 0.44 -4.52
N THR A 227 16.40 0.27 -3.51
CA THR A 227 16.82 0.26 -2.09
C THR A 227 17.81 -0.87 -1.78
N MET A 228 17.67 -2.04 -2.41
CA MET A 228 18.54 -3.19 -2.15
C MET A 228 19.89 -3.10 -2.91
N VAL A 229 19.93 -2.37 -4.02
CA VAL A 229 21.18 -2.15 -4.78
C VAL A 229 22.10 -1.17 -4.05
N ALA A 230 21.54 -0.33 -3.17
CA ALA A 230 22.26 0.69 -2.41
C ALA A 230 22.75 0.20 -1.02
N ARG A 231 22.40 -1.02 -0.61
CA ARG A 231 22.87 -1.70 0.61
C ARG A 231 24.01 -2.66 0.27
#